data_4968882adcfc64b161424ecbdc4492b6
#
_entry.id   4968882adcfc64b161424ecbdc4492b6
#
_cell.length_a   1.000
_cell.length_b   1.000
_cell.length_c   1.000
_cell.angle_alpha   90.00
_cell.angle_beta   90.00
_cell.angle_gamma   90.00
#
_symmetry.space_group_name_H-M   'P 1'
#
loop_
_entity.id
_entity.type
_entity.pdbx_description
1 polymer ?
#
loop_
_entity_poly.entity_id
_entity_poly.type
_entity_poly.pdbx_seq_one_letter_code
_entity_poly.pdbx_strand_id
1 'polypeptide(L)'
;MAARPCHPVRARGHIALHAISTARKAIPMPSGDTRTQTSRGAIWRIAFIICLGSFLFGYNSAVINGSFDFMADPSQLGLDSLGQGLVSGALTLGAAFGAVFGSPLAGQFGFKRLLGTAAGVFLVGAVGCALSVNLPMMLLFRIAVGLMVGLVSSVIPMYLAQTSPSVLRGTISSLNGLMIVIGQLVAFSVNAVLGVSFADIAWVWRVAFVLASLPAIGLWIGLMRVPEAPRWLMTKGREEAALESLARTRNAEEAETDLRLLRTSIQEESGKHASIKQAVSHPWVLQILITGCMLGVTQQFAGINAIMYYGTQILQDSGFGQQAALIGNVVIGVVSCVAAAAGLVSVDRLGRKTLECGGLAICAACLLAVALISMLCGGAAWAPMTILVIVFIYIFVFQATVGQVTWVLNSEIFPPQYSAACTGISVFSLWAANFVVSLVFPLMREAIGMGATFLIFATCCVASFLFVMVRLPETKGVPLERIADFFISRYGER
;
A
#
# COMPACT_ATOMS: atom_id res chain seq x y z
N MET A 1 -23.94 -26.02 69.96
CA MET A 1 -24.01 -27.29 69.25
C MET A 1 -23.36 -27.09 67.86
N ALA A 2 -22.24 -27.71 67.76
CA ALA A 2 -21.45 -28.16 66.57
C ALA A 2 -21.51 -27.43 65.30
N ALA A 3 -20.48 -26.63 65.06
CA ALA A 3 -20.00 -26.23 63.75
C ALA A 3 -19.31 -27.42 63.04
N ARG A 4 -19.53 -27.60 61.73
CA ARG A 4 -18.72 -28.42 60.83
C ARG A 4 -17.94 -27.53 59.83
N PRO A 5 -16.64 -27.81 59.64
CA PRO A 5 -15.80 -26.97 58.76
C PRO A 5 -15.91 -27.40 57.28
N CYS A 6 -15.89 -26.42 56.37
CA CYS A 6 -15.71 -26.63 54.95
C CYS A 6 -14.28 -27.01 54.63
N HIS A 7 -14.08 -28.10 53.87
CA HIS A 7 -12.81 -28.49 53.28
C HIS A 7 -12.51 -27.70 52.00
N PRO A 8 -11.26 -27.32 51.77
CA PRO A 8 -10.84 -26.68 50.53
C PRO A 8 -10.58 -27.74 49.44
N VAL A 9 -11.21 -27.56 48.28
CA VAL A 9 -10.86 -28.28 47.04
C VAL A 9 -9.58 -27.67 46.47
N ARG A 10 -8.45 -28.30 46.71
CA ARG A 10 -7.16 -28.05 46.06
C ARG A 10 -6.88 -29.14 45.01
N ALA A 11 -6.22 -28.73 43.90
CA ALA A 11 -5.46 -29.54 42.96
C ALA A 11 -6.21 -30.32 41.87
N ARG A 12 -6.46 -29.64 40.74
CA ARG A 12 -6.45 -30.26 39.39
C ARG A 12 -6.00 -29.29 38.30
N GLY A 13 -5.11 -28.34 38.59
CA GLY A 13 -4.59 -27.36 37.64
C GLY A 13 -3.14 -27.58 37.11
N HIS A 14 -2.41 -28.56 37.66
CA HIS A 14 -0.97 -28.70 37.38
C HIS A 14 -0.57 -29.77 36.35
N ILE A 15 -1.49 -30.56 35.82
CA ILE A 15 -1.15 -31.65 34.87
C ILE A 15 -1.28 -31.18 33.41
N ALA A 16 -2.05 -30.13 33.13
CA ALA A 16 -2.24 -29.63 31.75
C ALA A 16 -1.09 -28.73 31.22
N LEU A 17 -0.31 -28.11 32.10
CA LEU A 17 0.80 -27.22 31.71
C LEU A 17 2.12 -27.95 31.37
N HIS A 18 2.28 -29.20 31.83
CA HIS A 18 3.48 -29.99 31.53
C HIS A 18 3.40 -30.74 30.18
N ALA A 19 2.20 -30.97 29.65
CA ALA A 19 2.00 -31.65 28.37
C ALA A 19 2.26 -30.74 27.16
N ILE A 20 2.20 -29.41 27.33
CA ILE A 20 2.45 -28.43 26.26
C ILE A 20 3.94 -28.08 26.11
N SER A 21 4.73 -28.30 27.18
CA SER A 21 6.18 -28.02 27.17
C SER A 21 7.03 -29.09 26.49
N THR A 22 6.55 -30.33 26.38
CA THR A 22 7.30 -31.47 25.82
C THR A 22 7.04 -31.71 24.32
N ALA A 23 6.08 -31.02 23.69
CA ALA A 23 5.78 -31.13 22.26
C ALA A 23 6.67 -30.25 21.36
N ARG A 24 7.63 -29.51 21.92
CA ARG A 24 8.68 -28.79 21.16
C ARG A 24 9.92 -29.64 20.94
N LYS A 25 9.77 -30.94 20.66
CA LYS A 25 10.85 -31.71 20.07
C LYS A 25 11.00 -31.29 18.60
N ALA A 26 12.19 -30.78 18.27
CA ALA A 26 12.61 -30.38 16.94
C ALA A 26 12.15 -31.42 15.91
N ILE A 27 11.28 -30.98 15.00
CA ILE A 27 11.03 -31.72 13.75
C ILE A 27 12.34 -31.68 12.98
N PRO A 28 13.00 -32.83 12.69
CA PRO A 28 14.23 -32.83 11.92
C PRO A 28 13.92 -32.21 10.54
N MET A 29 14.67 -31.20 10.15
CA MET A 29 14.62 -30.65 8.81
C MET A 29 14.98 -31.77 7.82
N PRO A 30 14.13 -32.10 6.85
CA PRO A 30 14.49 -33.09 5.85
C PRO A 30 15.67 -32.55 5.03
N SER A 31 16.72 -33.36 4.93
CA SER A 31 17.88 -33.16 4.08
C SER A 31 17.44 -32.86 2.64
N GLY A 32 18.04 -31.81 2.05
CA GLY A 32 17.68 -31.17 0.77
C GLY A 32 17.31 -32.14 -0.36
N ASP A 33 16.02 -32.23 -0.59
CA ASP A 33 15.46 -32.93 -1.75
C ASP A 33 15.31 -31.92 -2.89
N THR A 34 15.76 -32.29 -4.08
CA THR A 34 15.69 -31.48 -5.31
C THR A 34 14.27 -31.03 -5.64
N ARG A 35 13.24 -31.75 -5.17
CA ARG A 35 11.82 -31.38 -5.31
C ARG A 35 11.42 -30.13 -4.50
N THR A 36 12.02 -29.90 -3.33
CA THR A 36 11.76 -28.69 -2.52
C THR A 36 12.36 -27.43 -3.14
N GLN A 37 13.48 -27.55 -3.87
CA GLN A 37 14.09 -26.43 -4.61
C GLN A 37 13.23 -26.05 -5.83
N THR A 38 12.62 -27.00 -6.52
CA THR A 38 11.77 -26.78 -7.70
C THR A 38 10.50 -25.99 -7.30
N SER A 39 9.89 -26.28 -6.13
CA SER A 39 8.70 -25.59 -5.66
C SER A 39 9.01 -24.14 -5.25
N ARG A 40 10.12 -23.87 -4.59
CA ARG A 40 10.54 -22.49 -4.23
C ARG A 40 10.71 -21.59 -5.45
N GLY A 41 11.39 -22.07 -6.49
CA GLY A 41 11.56 -21.32 -7.74
C GLY A 41 10.23 -21.00 -8.44
N ALA A 42 9.27 -21.90 -8.39
CA ALA A 42 7.91 -21.66 -8.95
C ALA A 42 7.16 -20.57 -8.18
N ILE A 43 7.22 -20.57 -6.84
CA ILE A 43 6.60 -19.57 -5.98
C ILE A 43 7.13 -18.17 -6.28
N TRP A 44 8.47 -18.02 -6.33
CA TRP A 44 9.10 -16.74 -6.62
C TRP A 44 8.76 -16.22 -8.01
N ARG A 45 8.72 -17.09 -9.02
CA ARG A 45 8.29 -16.70 -10.38
C ARG A 45 6.85 -16.20 -10.40
N ILE A 46 5.92 -16.92 -9.76
CA ILE A 46 4.51 -16.52 -9.66
C ILE A 46 4.41 -15.18 -8.94
N ALA A 47 5.06 -15.04 -7.78
CA ALA A 47 5.06 -13.82 -7.00
C ALA A 47 5.61 -12.63 -7.80
N PHE A 48 6.74 -12.80 -8.49
CA PHE A 48 7.33 -11.76 -9.32
C PHE A 48 6.41 -11.31 -10.46
N ILE A 49 5.81 -12.26 -11.19
CA ILE A 49 4.87 -11.95 -12.28
C ILE A 49 3.67 -11.13 -11.75
N ILE A 50 3.08 -11.56 -10.65
CA ILE A 50 1.92 -10.87 -10.06
C ILE A 50 2.32 -9.49 -9.53
N CYS A 51 3.48 -9.37 -8.91
CA CYS A 51 4.01 -8.11 -8.40
C CYS A 51 4.40 -7.10 -9.50
N LEU A 52 4.44 -7.49 -10.79
CA LEU A 52 4.51 -6.53 -11.90
C LEU A 52 3.32 -5.57 -11.90
N GLY A 53 2.13 -6.02 -11.42
CA GLY A 53 0.99 -5.11 -11.21
C GLY A 53 1.26 -4.07 -10.12
N SER A 54 1.95 -4.44 -9.04
CA SER A 54 2.38 -3.52 -7.98
C SER A 54 3.47 -2.56 -8.48
N PHE A 55 4.39 -3.05 -9.30
CA PHE A 55 5.37 -2.23 -10.00
C PHE A 55 4.69 -1.18 -10.89
N LEU A 56 3.67 -1.58 -11.67
CA LEU A 56 2.87 -0.67 -12.51
C LEU A 56 2.16 0.39 -11.68
N PHE A 57 1.62 0.03 -10.51
CA PHE A 57 1.08 0.99 -9.57
C PHE A 57 2.14 2.05 -9.20
N GLY A 58 3.31 1.62 -8.74
CA GLY A 58 4.39 2.54 -8.38
C GLY A 58 4.85 3.42 -9.54
N TYR A 59 5.09 2.82 -10.69
CA TYR A 59 5.53 3.53 -11.89
C TYR A 59 4.53 4.61 -12.33
N ASN A 60 3.25 4.25 -12.48
CA ASN A 60 2.19 5.19 -12.92
C ASN A 60 1.92 6.31 -11.92
N SER A 61 2.18 6.08 -10.64
CA SER A 61 2.09 7.12 -9.61
C SER A 61 3.23 8.13 -9.70
N ALA A 62 4.46 7.67 -10.01
CA ALA A 62 5.65 8.51 -9.97
C ALA A 62 6.04 9.13 -11.32
N VAL A 63 5.60 8.57 -12.46
CA VAL A 63 6.00 9.02 -13.80
C VAL A 63 5.66 10.49 -14.06
N ILE A 64 4.62 11.03 -13.42
CA ILE A 64 4.20 12.42 -13.58
C ILE A 64 5.17 13.42 -12.96
N ASN A 65 5.92 13.04 -11.92
CA ASN A 65 6.80 13.94 -11.18
C ASN A 65 7.78 14.70 -12.08
N GLY A 66 8.57 14.00 -12.88
CA GLY A 66 9.50 14.63 -13.82
C GLY A 66 8.89 15.06 -15.16
N SER A 67 7.60 14.76 -15.37
CA SER A 67 6.91 15.04 -16.64
C SER A 67 6.17 16.38 -16.62
N PHE A 68 5.86 16.94 -15.45
CA PHE A 68 5.02 18.14 -15.33
C PHE A 68 5.62 19.37 -16.01
N ASP A 69 6.93 19.61 -15.90
CA ASP A 69 7.58 20.76 -16.52
C ASP A 69 7.43 20.71 -18.04
N PHE A 70 7.56 19.53 -18.64
CA PHE A 70 7.37 19.33 -20.07
C PHE A 70 5.89 19.42 -20.48
N MET A 71 4.96 18.92 -19.65
CA MET A 71 3.52 19.02 -19.92
C MET A 71 2.99 20.44 -19.78
N ALA A 72 3.63 21.29 -18.95
CA ALA A 72 3.28 22.69 -18.78
C ALA A 72 3.65 23.56 -19.99
N ASP A 73 4.53 23.07 -20.88
CA ASP A 73 4.88 23.77 -22.12
C ASP A 73 3.61 24.04 -22.95
N PRO A 74 3.39 25.28 -23.44
CA PRO A 74 2.24 25.66 -24.27
C PRO A 74 2.12 24.84 -25.56
N SER A 75 3.24 24.33 -26.10
CA SER A 75 3.25 23.46 -27.28
C SER A 75 2.76 22.03 -27.00
N GLN A 76 2.61 21.65 -25.72
CA GLN A 76 2.18 20.34 -25.31
C GLN A 76 0.75 20.40 -24.74
N LEU A 77 0.59 20.30 -23.41
CA LEU A 77 -0.73 20.34 -22.76
C LEU A 77 -1.02 21.70 -22.12
N GLY A 78 -0.01 22.57 -21.94
CA GLY A 78 -0.14 23.89 -21.34
C GLY A 78 -0.72 23.85 -19.92
N LEU A 79 -0.29 22.88 -19.09
CA LEU A 79 -0.88 22.66 -17.77
C LEU A 79 -0.51 23.77 -16.80
N ASP A 80 -1.53 24.45 -16.28
CA ASP A 80 -1.44 25.30 -15.09
C ASP A 80 -1.47 24.44 -13.80
N SER A 81 -1.40 25.05 -12.64
CA SER A 81 -1.44 24.36 -11.34
C SER A 81 -2.71 23.54 -11.14
N LEU A 82 -3.86 24.02 -11.63
CA LEU A 82 -5.09 23.26 -11.57
C LEU A 82 -5.02 22.03 -12.49
N GLY A 83 -4.51 22.19 -13.71
CA GLY A 83 -4.31 21.11 -14.67
C GLY A 83 -3.38 20.02 -14.12
N GLN A 84 -2.27 20.41 -13.50
CA GLN A 84 -1.35 19.48 -12.82
C GLN A 84 -2.03 18.73 -11.68
N GLY A 85 -2.79 19.45 -10.84
CA GLY A 85 -3.59 18.85 -9.76
C GLY A 85 -4.64 17.86 -10.28
N LEU A 86 -5.33 18.20 -11.36
CA LEU A 86 -6.32 17.33 -12.01
C LEU A 86 -5.66 16.07 -12.60
N VAL A 87 -4.51 16.18 -13.28
CA VAL A 87 -3.80 15.03 -13.84
C VAL A 87 -3.32 14.07 -12.76
N SER A 88 -2.78 14.57 -11.65
CA SER A 88 -2.41 13.74 -10.48
C SER A 88 -3.65 13.15 -9.82
N GLY A 89 -4.64 13.99 -9.56
CA GLY A 89 -5.89 13.62 -8.89
C GLY A 89 -6.71 12.61 -9.67
N ALA A 90 -6.73 12.70 -11.01
CA ALA A 90 -7.48 11.75 -11.85
C ALA A 90 -7.08 10.28 -11.61
N LEU A 91 -5.78 10.02 -11.44
CA LEU A 91 -5.31 8.67 -11.12
C LEU A 91 -5.80 8.22 -9.74
N THR A 92 -5.67 9.07 -8.74
CA THR A 92 -6.02 8.74 -7.35
C THR A 92 -7.53 8.64 -7.15
N LEU A 93 -8.32 9.44 -7.86
CA LEU A 93 -9.78 9.32 -7.92
C LEU A 93 -10.19 7.96 -8.53
N GLY A 94 -9.60 7.61 -9.67
CA GLY A 94 -9.81 6.29 -10.26
C GLY A 94 -9.45 5.17 -9.29
N ALA A 95 -8.33 5.30 -8.58
CA ALA A 95 -7.87 4.30 -7.62
C ALA A 95 -8.82 4.13 -6.41
N ALA A 96 -9.48 5.20 -5.96
CA ALA A 96 -10.50 5.12 -4.91
C ALA A 96 -11.63 4.16 -5.31
N PHE A 97 -12.17 4.32 -6.50
CA PHE A 97 -13.22 3.43 -7.00
C PHE A 97 -12.68 2.02 -7.30
N GLY A 98 -11.51 1.92 -7.93
CA GLY A 98 -10.86 0.64 -8.25
C GLY A 98 -10.65 -0.24 -7.02
N ALA A 99 -10.24 0.35 -5.91
CA ALA A 99 -10.00 -0.37 -4.65
C ALA A 99 -11.27 -0.97 -4.05
N VAL A 100 -12.41 -0.27 -4.13
CA VAL A 100 -13.71 -0.75 -3.63
C VAL A 100 -14.19 -1.94 -4.45
N PHE A 101 -14.06 -1.87 -5.77
CA PHE A 101 -14.59 -2.90 -6.66
C PHE A 101 -13.62 -4.08 -6.85
N GLY A 102 -12.33 -3.94 -6.51
CA GLY A 102 -11.31 -4.96 -6.74
C GLY A 102 -11.66 -6.33 -6.13
N SER A 103 -11.94 -6.38 -4.83
CA SER A 103 -12.26 -7.64 -4.13
C SER A 103 -13.57 -8.29 -4.60
N PRO A 104 -14.71 -7.57 -4.73
CA PRO A 104 -15.93 -8.14 -5.29
C PRO A 104 -15.75 -8.69 -6.71
N LEU A 105 -15.07 -7.95 -7.58
CA LEU A 105 -14.83 -8.40 -8.96
C LEU A 105 -13.90 -9.62 -9.01
N ALA A 106 -12.87 -9.68 -8.14
CA ALA A 106 -12.02 -10.86 -8.02
C ALA A 106 -12.82 -12.10 -7.57
N GLY A 107 -13.74 -11.95 -6.63
CA GLY A 107 -14.66 -13.01 -6.20
C GLY A 107 -15.59 -13.49 -7.30
N GLN A 108 -16.04 -12.60 -8.17
CA GLN A 108 -16.97 -12.93 -9.27
C GLN A 108 -16.24 -13.55 -10.47
N PHE A 109 -15.20 -12.89 -10.99
CA PHE A 109 -14.56 -13.22 -12.27
C PHE A 109 -13.27 -14.03 -12.14
N GLY A 110 -12.68 -14.10 -10.95
CA GLY A 110 -11.37 -14.70 -10.68
C GLY A 110 -10.23 -13.71 -10.76
N PHE A 111 -9.14 -14.04 -10.08
CA PHE A 111 -7.98 -13.16 -9.95
C PHE A 111 -7.22 -13.02 -11.26
N LYS A 112 -7.00 -14.12 -11.97
CA LYS A 112 -6.23 -14.15 -13.21
C LYS A 112 -6.89 -13.35 -14.33
N ARG A 113 -8.21 -13.48 -14.51
CA ARG A 113 -8.95 -12.71 -15.51
C ARG A 113 -8.93 -11.22 -15.18
N LEU A 114 -9.15 -10.89 -13.91
CA LEU A 114 -9.18 -9.51 -13.45
C LEU A 114 -7.83 -8.81 -13.62
N LEU A 115 -6.73 -9.48 -13.25
CA LEU A 115 -5.39 -8.96 -13.44
C LEU A 115 -5.01 -8.87 -14.93
N GLY A 116 -5.51 -9.79 -15.77
CA GLY A 116 -5.33 -9.71 -17.22
C GLY A 116 -6.05 -8.51 -17.84
N THR A 117 -7.28 -8.23 -17.41
CA THR A 117 -8.00 -7.00 -17.78
C THR A 117 -7.25 -5.75 -17.30
N ALA A 118 -6.75 -5.77 -16.07
CA ALA A 118 -5.95 -4.67 -15.54
C ALA A 118 -4.70 -4.42 -16.39
N ALA A 119 -3.97 -5.47 -16.76
CA ALA A 119 -2.78 -5.36 -17.61
C ALA A 119 -3.12 -4.75 -18.99
N GLY A 120 -4.24 -5.15 -19.60
CA GLY A 120 -4.74 -4.58 -20.85
C GLY A 120 -5.08 -3.09 -20.73
N VAL A 121 -5.78 -2.71 -19.65
CA VAL A 121 -6.12 -1.30 -19.40
C VAL A 121 -4.87 -0.47 -19.08
N PHE A 122 -3.89 -1.00 -18.33
CA PHE A 122 -2.60 -0.34 -18.13
C PHE A 122 -1.89 -0.07 -19.45
N LEU A 123 -1.88 -1.07 -20.36
CA LEU A 123 -1.25 -0.91 -21.67
C LEU A 123 -1.94 0.18 -22.51
N VAL A 124 -3.26 0.09 -22.66
CA VAL A 124 -4.05 1.08 -23.42
C VAL A 124 -3.96 2.45 -22.75
N GLY A 125 -4.02 2.51 -21.44
CA GLY A 125 -3.94 3.75 -20.66
C GLY A 125 -2.57 4.43 -20.76
N ALA A 126 -1.47 3.67 -20.72
CA ALA A 126 -0.12 4.20 -20.89
C ALA A 126 0.06 4.83 -22.28
N VAL A 127 -0.34 4.12 -23.33
CA VAL A 127 -0.32 4.63 -24.72
C VAL A 127 -1.28 5.81 -24.88
N GLY A 128 -2.49 5.73 -24.32
CA GLY A 128 -3.48 6.79 -24.36
C GLY A 128 -3.01 8.08 -23.66
N CYS A 129 -2.37 7.97 -22.49
CA CYS A 129 -1.74 9.12 -21.83
C CYS A 129 -0.65 9.74 -22.72
N ALA A 130 0.23 8.92 -23.30
CA ALA A 130 1.30 9.38 -24.17
C ALA A 130 0.78 10.08 -25.44
N LEU A 131 -0.35 9.65 -25.98
CA LEU A 131 -0.98 10.22 -27.17
C LEU A 131 -1.92 11.39 -26.85
N SER A 132 -2.11 11.76 -25.58
CA SER A 132 -3.01 12.84 -25.19
C SER A 132 -2.58 14.17 -25.75
N VAL A 133 -3.52 14.85 -26.42
CA VAL A 133 -3.32 16.16 -27.08
C VAL A 133 -4.00 17.29 -26.30
N ASN A 134 -4.80 16.97 -25.29
CA ASN A 134 -5.48 17.92 -24.42
C ASN A 134 -5.71 17.35 -23.02
N LEU A 135 -6.04 18.22 -22.07
CA LEU A 135 -6.28 17.84 -20.69
C LEU A 135 -7.43 16.82 -20.52
N PRO A 136 -8.63 16.95 -21.14
CA PRO A 136 -9.70 15.96 -20.98
C PRO A 136 -9.30 14.54 -21.39
N MET A 137 -8.56 14.40 -22.50
CA MET A 137 -8.05 13.10 -22.97
C MET A 137 -7.08 12.50 -21.95
N MET A 138 -6.14 13.32 -21.43
CA MET A 138 -5.22 12.89 -20.38
C MET A 138 -5.97 12.43 -19.12
N LEU A 139 -6.99 13.19 -18.67
CA LEU A 139 -7.79 12.84 -17.49
C LEU A 139 -8.52 11.50 -17.67
N LEU A 140 -9.11 11.26 -18.85
CA LEU A 140 -9.81 10.02 -19.16
C LEU A 140 -8.88 8.80 -19.00
N PHE A 141 -7.70 8.82 -19.60
CA PHE A 141 -6.76 7.72 -19.50
C PHE A 141 -6.14 7.60 -18.11
N ARG A 142 -5.90 8.72 -17.39
CA ARG A 142 -5.42 8.70 -16.00
C ARG A 142 -6.45 8.09 -15.07
N ILE A 143 -7.74 8.38 -15.23
CA ILE A 143 -8.82 7.73 -14.44
C ILE A 143 -8.87 6.22 -14.75
N ALA A 144 -8.78 5.82 -16.03
CA ALA A 144 -8.79 4.41 -16.40
C ALA A 144 -7.59 3.65 -15.81
N VAL A 145 -6.38 4.21 -15.89
CA VAL A 145 -5.18 3.66 -15.23
C VAL A 145 -5.37 3.63 -13.72
N GLY A 146 -5.92 4.70 -13.14
CA GLY A 146 -6.21 4.80 -11.71
C GLY A 146 -7.15 3.70 -11.21
N LEU A 147 -8.24 3.42 -11.92
CA LEU A 147 -9.14 2.31 -11.61
C LEU A 147 -8.37 0.99 -11.48
N MET A 148 -7.41 0.75 -12.37
CA MET A 148 -6.59 -0.46 -12.31
C MET A 148 -5.55 -0.41 -11.18
N VAL A 149 -4.99 0.76 -10.87
CA VAL A 149 -4.10 0.95 -9.70
C VAL A 149 -4.84 0.58 -8.41
N GLY A 150 -6.04 1.11 -8.20
CA GLY A 150 -6.85 0.78 -7.04
C GLY A 150 -7.23 -0.70 -6.97
N LEU A 151 -7.61 -1.28 -8.12
CA LEU A 151 -7.96 -2.69 -8.22
C LEU A 151 -6.76 -3.58 -7.85
N VAL A 152 -5.58 -3.36 -8.45
CA VAL A 152 -4.40 -4.18 -8.17
C VAL A 152 -3.90 -4.01 -6.74
N SER A 153 -4.07 -2.82 -6.14
CA SER A 153 -3.67 -2.55 -4.74
C SER A 153 -4.40 -3.43 -3.73
N SER A 154 -5.65 -3.83 -4.02
CA SER A 154 -6.43 -4.76 -3.18
C SER A 154 -6.31 -6.22 -3.61
N VAL A 155 -6.25 -6.49 -4.92
CA VAL A 155 -6.31 -7.86 -5.48
C VAL A 155 -4.98 -8.59 -5.36
N ILE A 156 -3.84 -7.91 -5.59
CA ILE A 156 -2.51 -8.55 -5.58
C ILE A 156 -2.14 -9.10 -4.20
N PRO A 157 -2.25 -8.33 -3.08
CA PRO A 157 -1.95 -8.88 -1.77
C PRO A 157 -2.82 -10.10 -1.44
N MET A 158 -4.11 -10.06 -1.82
CA MET A 158 -5.04 -11.15 -1.60
C MET A 158 -4.68 -12.40 -2.41
N TYR A 159 -4.29 -12.25 -3.68
CA TYR A 159 -3.81 -13.35 -4.51
C TYR A 159 -2.53 -13.99 -3.93
N LEU A 160 -1.55 -13.16 -3.57
CA LEU A 160 -0.29 -13.62 -2.99
C LEU A 160 -0.51 -14.38 -1.67
N ALA A 161 -1.40 -13.89 -0.81
CA ALA A 161 -1.73 -14.55 0.45
C ALA A 161 -2.37 -15.93 0.26
N GLN A 162 -3.19 -16.11 -0.80
CA GLN A 162 -3.86 -17.38 -1.11
C GLN A 162 -2.96 -18.41 -1.79
N THR A 163 -2.00 -17.96 -2.60
CA THR A 163 -1.12 -18.85 -3.38
C THR A 163 0.17 -19.21 -2.64
N SER A 164 0.59 -18.40 -1.66
CA SER A 164 1.83 -18.60 -0.93
C SER A 164 1.67 -19.62 0.20
N PRO A 165 2.65 -20.53 0.39
CA PRO A 165 2.74 -21.36 1.59
C PRO A 165 2.84 -20.49 2.86
N SER A 166 2.32 -21.00 3.97
CA SER A 166 2.29 -20.28 5.26
C SER A 166 3.66 -19.75 5.70
N VAL A 167 4.72 -20.53 5.49
CA VAL A 167 6.12 -20.18 5.85
C VAL A 167 6.66 -18.98 5.08
N LEU A 168 6.25 -18.79 3.81
CA LEU A 168 6.75 -17.74 2.92
C LEU A 168 5.78 -16.57 2.75
N ARG A 169 4.55 -16.67 3.31
CA ARG A 169 3.47 -15.70 3.09
C ARG A 169 3.88 -14.28 3.48
N GLY A 170 4.53 -14.10 4.63
CA GLY A 170 5.03 -12.79 5.06
C GLY A 170 6.02 -12.18 4.08
N THR A 171 7.04 -12.94 3.68
CA THR A 171 8.08 -12.50 2.74
C THR A 171 7.51 -12.14 1.36
N ILE A 172 6.56 -12.95 0.86
CA ILE A 172 5.95 -12.71 -0.45
C ILE A 172 4.98 -11.50 -0.39
N SER A 173 4.24 -11.34 0.70
CA SER A 173 3.41 -10.14 0.90
C SER A 173 4.26 -8.86 0.95
N SER A 174 5.44 -8.95 1.54
CA SER A 174 6.41 -7.84 1.59
C SER A 174 6.95 -7.45 0.21
N LEU A 175 7.09 -8.41 -0.70
CA LEU A 175 7.50 -8.17 -2.08
C LEU A 175 6.53 -7.23 -2.80
N ASN A 176 5.22 -7.31 -2.50
CA ASN A 176 4.21 -6.42 -3.07
C ASN A 176 4.53 -4.94 -2.78
N GLY A 177 4.79 -4.59 -1.52
CA GLY A 177 5.14 -3.22 -1.13
C GLY A 177 6.48 -2.77 -1.73
N LEU A 178 7.49 -3.64 -1.72
CA LEU A 178 8.79 -3.34 -2.30
C LEU A 178 8.70 -3.08 -3.81
N MET A 179 7.90 -3.83 -4.55
CA MET A 179 7.73 -3.62 -5.99
C MET A 179 7.03 -2.31 -6.34
N ILE A 180 6.19 -1.76 -5.45
CA ILE A 180 5.61 -0.41 -5.63
C ILE A 180 6.74 0.63 -5.60
N VAL A 181 7.58 0.64 -4.57
CA VAL A 181 8.67 1.63 -4.47
C VAL A 181 9.77 1.43 -5.52
N ILE A 182 10.03 0.20 -5.95
CA ILE A 182 10.92 -0.07 -7.10
C ILE A 182 10.30 0.52 -8.38
N GLY A 183 9.00 0.39 -8.59
CA GLY A 183 8.30 1.00 -9.71
C GLY A 183 8.44 2.53 -9.70
N GLN A 184 8.32 3.17 -8.53
CA GLN A 184 8.55 4.61 -8.36
C GLN A 184 10.00 4.99 -8.69
N LEU A 185 10.98 4.26 -8.16
CA LEU A 185 12.40 4.48 -8.44
C LEU A 185 12.70 4.40 -9.94
N VAL A 186 12.16 3.38 -10.63
CA VAL A 186 12.35 3.24 -12.08
C VAL A 186 11.71 4.40 -12.84
N ALA A 187 10.52 4.86 -12.43
CA ALA A 187 9.88 6.03 -13.03
C ALA A 187 10.71 7.31 -12.84
N PHE A 188 11.24 7.56 -11.65
CA PHE A 188 12.14 8.68 -11.39
C PHE A 188 13.42 8.58 -12.23
N SER A 189 14.00 7.39 -12.34
CA SER A 189 15.20 7.14 -13.15
C SER A 189 14.95 7.39 -14.64
N VAL A 190 13.81 6.91 -15.16
CA VAL A 190 13.40 7.17 -16.54
C VAL A 190 13.21 8.66 -16.78
N ASN A 191 12.50 9.36 -15.90
CA ASN A 191 12.32 10.82 -16.00
C ASN A 191 13.66 11.57 -15.95
N ALA A 192 14.59 11.17 -15.08
CA ALA A 192 15.91 11.78 -14.99
C ALA A 192 16.73 11.55 -16.26
N VAL A 193 16.79 10.31 -16.76
CA VAL A 193 17.50 10.01 -18.02
C VAL A 193 16.91 10.78 -19.18
N LEU A 194 15.60 10.77 -19.34
CA LEU A 194 14.92 11.45 -20.45
C LEU A 194 15.03 12.98 -20.33
N GLY A 195 14.77 13.54 -19.14
CA GLY A 195 14.77 14.98 -18.92
C GLY A 195 16.17 15.61 -18.91
N VAL A 196 17.23 14.83 -18.60
CA VAL A 196 18.63 15.31 -18.70
C VAL A 196 19.17 15.15 -20.12
N SER A 197 18.93 13.98 -20.76
CA SER A 197 19.51 13.69 -22.08
C SER A 197 18.75 14.36 -23.23
N PHE A 198 17.49 14.70 -23.06
CA PHE A 198 16.59 15.22 -24.08
C PHE A 198 15.82 16.45 -23.59
N ALA A 199 16.47 17.31 -22.78
CA ALA A 199 15.85 18.49 -22.17
C ALA A 199 15.21 19.46 -23.20
N ASP A 200 15.76 19.54 -24.38
CA ASP A 200 15.27 20.43 -25.46
C ASP A 200 14.03 19.86 -26.19
N ILE A 201 13.62 18.62 -25.88
CA ILE A 201 12.52 17.94 -26.56
C ILE A 201 11.26 18.01 -25.72
N ALA A 202 10.36 18.94 -25.98
CA ALA A 202 9.15 19.18 -25.22
C ALA A 202 8.23 17.95 -25.09
N TRP A 203 8.19 17.04 -26.07
CA TRP A 203 7.34 15.85 -26.05
C TRP A 203 7.99 14.62 -25.35
N VAL A 204 9.18 14.74 -24.77
CA VAL A 204 9.93 13.63 -24.18
C VAL A 204 9.16 12.91 -23.07
N TRP A 205 8.30 13.60 -22.34
CA TRP A 205 7.43 13.02 -21.31
C TRP A 205 6.52 11.90 -21.83
N ARG A 206 6.14 11.93 -23.12
CA ARG A 206 5.33 10.89 -23.76
C ARG A 206 6.04 9.54 -23.76
N VAL A 207 7.36 9.54 -23.95
CA VAL A 207 8.21 8.34 -23.90
C VAL A 207 8.16 7.71 -22.52
N ALA A 208 8.22 8.53 -21.45
CA ALA A 208 8.13 8.02 -20.08
C ALA A 208 6.80 7.29 -19.84
N PHE A 209 5.68 7.80 -20.37
CA PHE A 209 4.39 7.12 -20.27
C PHE A 209 4.33 5.84 -21.12
N VAL A 210 4.86 5.83 -22.34
CA VAL A 210 4.90 4.62 -23.18
C VAL A 210 5.71 3.52 -22.52
N LEU A 211 6.82 3.83 -21.84
CA LEU A 211 7.64 2.83 -21.17
C LEU A 211 6.89 2.07 -20.06
N ALA A 212 5.81 2.64 -19.50
CA ALA A 212 4.91 1.92 -18.59
C ALA A 212 4.22 0.71 -19.26
N SER A 213 4.13 0.68 -20.58
CA SER A 213 3.54 -0.44 -21.33
C SER A 213 4.38 -1.72 -21.23
N LEU A 214 5.70 -1.62 -21.07
CA LEU A 214 6.60 -2.78 -21.01
C LEU A 214 6.29 -3.74 -19.85
N PRO A 215 6.23 -3.27 -18.59
CA PRO A 215 5.81 -4.15 -17.48
C PRO A 215 4.35 -4.57 -17.58
N ALA A 216 3.46 -3.82 -18.25
CA ALA A 216 2.08 -4.24 -18.49
C ALA A 216 2.01 -5.43 -19.44
N ILE A 217 2.78 -5.42 -20.53
CA ILE A 217 2.94 -6.55 -21.45
C ILE A 217 3.55 -7.75 -20.70
N GLY A 218 4.58 -7.50 -19.88
CA GLY A 218 5.20 -8.54 -19.05
C GLY A 218 4.22 -9.21 -18.10
N LEU A 219 3.36 -8.43 -17.43
CA LEU A 219 2.29 -8.94 -16.59
C LEU A 219 1.30 -9.79 -17.42
N TRP A 220 0.85 -9.27 -18.55
CA TRP A 220 -0.15 -9.95 -19.39
C TRP A 220 0.34 -11.30 -19.90
N ILE A 221 1.56 -11.36 -20.44
CA ILE A 221 2.20 -12.60 -20.89
C ILE A 221 2.47 -13.54 -19.71
N GLY A 222 2.96 -12.99 -18.60
CA GLY A 222 3.26 -13.76 -17.39
C GLY A 222 2.04 -14.45 -16.80
N LEU A 223 0.86 -13.79 -16.83
CA LEU A 223 -0.40 -14.35 -16.35
C LEU A 223 -0.82 -15.62 -17.08
N MET A 224 -0.36 -15.87 -18.31
CA MET A 224 -0.65 -17.13 -19.02
C MET A 224 -0.05 -18.33 -18.26
N ARG A 225 1.04 -18.14 -17.53
CA ARG A 225 1.78 -19.19 -16.80
C ARG A 225 1.44 -19.27 -15.31
N VAL A 226 0.65 -18.33 -14.81
CA VAL A 226 0.26 -18.25 -13.38
C VAL A 226 -1.05 -19.03 -13.18
N PRO A 227 -1.19 -19.84 -12.10
CA PRO A 227 -2.46 -20.53 -11.80
C PRO A 227 -3.52 -19.54 -11.30
N GLU A 228 -4.78 -19.96 -11.26
CA GLU A 228 -5.83 -19.20 -10.58
C GLU A 228 -5.74 -19.43 -9.06
N ALA A 229 -6.30 -18.53 -8.27
CA ALA A 229 -6.25 -18.60 -6.81
C ALA A 229 -7.02 -19.85 -6.29
N PRO A 230 -6.39 -20.70 -5.45
CA PRO A 230 -6.99 -21.96 -4.99
C PRO A 230 -8.33 -21.77 -4.28
N ARG A 231 -8.41 -20.76 -3.40
CA ARG A 231 -9.62 -20.46 -2.65
C ARG A 231 -10.78 -20.06 -3.58
N TRP A 232 -10.51 -19.25 -4.60
CA TRP A 232 -11.53 -18.89 -5.59
C TRP A 232 -12.04 -20.11 -6.36
N LEU A 233 -11.14 -21.01 -6.77
CA LEU A 233 -11.51 -22.25 -7.45
C LEU A 233 -12.42 -23.12 -6.58
N MET A 234 -12.12 -23.22 -5.28
CA MET A 234 -12.95 -23.93 -4.30
C MET A 234 -14.34 -23.31 -4.15
N THR A 235 -14.45 -21.98 -4.07
CA THR A 235 -15.77 -21.30 -4.00
C THR A 235 -16.62 -21.49 -5.26
N LYS A 236 -16.00 -21.83 -6.40
CA LYS A 236 -16.68 -22.16 -7.65
C LYS A 236 -16.92 -23.67 -7.84
N GLY A 237 -16.67 -24.49 -6.81
CA GLY A 237 -16.84 -25.95 -6.87
C GLY A 237 -15.81 -26.70 -7.74
N ARG A 238 -14.69 -26.03 -8.09
CA ARG A 238 -13.64 -26.57 -8.96
C ARG A 238 -12.47 -27.13 -8.14
N GLU A 239 -12.75 -28.19 -7.38
CA GLU A 239 -11.80 -28.73 -6.39
C GLU A 239 -10.54 -29.32 -7.02
N GLU A 240 -10.66 -30.06 -8.13
CA GLU A 240 -9.51 -30.62 -8.85
C GLU A 240 -8.56 -29.51 -9.34
N ALA A 241 -9.12 -28.45 -9.91
CA ALA A 241 -8.33 -27.30 -10.35
C ALA A 241 -7.69 -26.54 -9.17
N ALA A 242 -8.33 -26.53 -8.00
CA ALA A 242 -7.75 -25.96 -6.78
C ALA A 242 -6.56 -26.78 -6.29
N LEU A 243 -6.67 -28.12 -6.33
CA LEU A 243 -5.56 -29.02 -5.99
C LEU A 243 -4.39 -28.84 -6.96
N GLU A 244 -4.65 -28.78 -8.27
CA GLU A 244 -3.61 -28.53 -9.29
C GLU A 244 -2.91 -27.18 -9.04
N SER A 245 -3.68 -26.14 -8.71
CA SER A 245 -3.13 -24.82 -8.38
C SER A 245 -2.21 -24.87 -7.15
N LEU A 246 -2.60 -25.57 -6.08
CA LEU A 246 -1.81 -25.78 -4.90
C LEU A 246 -0.54 -26.60 -5.18
N ALA A 247 -0.64 -27.65 -5.98
CA ALA A 247 0.50 -28.51 -6.33
C ALA A 247 1.59 -27.80 -7.15
N ARG A 248 1.31 -26.63 -7.75
CA ARG A 248 2.34 -25.80 -8.40
C ARG A 248 3.31 -25.13 -7.44
N THR A 249 2.91 -24.95 -6.18
CA THR A 249 3.68 -24.23 -5.16
C THR A 249 3.98 -25.06 -3.93
N ARG A 250 3.43 -26.27 -3.82
CA ARG A 250 3.53 -27.17 -2.66
C ARG A 250 3.85 -28.59 -3.14
N ASN A 251 4.31 -29.45 -2.21
CA ASN A 251 4.36 -30.87 -2.47
C ASN A 251 2.94 -31.48 -2.41
N ALA A 252 2.77 -32.72 -2.85
CA ALA A 252 1.45 -33.36 -2.96
C ALA A 252 0.72 -33.46 -1.59
N GLU A 253 1.44 -33.83 -0.53
CA GLU A 253 0.89 -33.97 0.81
C GLU A 253 0.49 -32.62 1.43
N GLU A 254 1.32 -31.58 1.26
CA GLU A 254 0.98 -30.22 1.65
C GLU A 254 -0.21 -29.67 0.88
N ALA A 255 -0.31 -29.92 -0.44
CA ALA A 255 -1.39 -29.47 -1.28
C ALA A 255 -2.75 -30.08 -0.86
N GLU A 256 -2.77 -31.39 -0.54
CA GLU A 256 -3.98 -32.04 -0.03
C GLU A 256 -4.38 -31.53 1.36
N THR A 257 -3.39 -31.31 2.23
CA THR A 257 -3.65 -30.78 3.58
C THR A 257 -4.24 -29.38 3.51
N ASP A 258 -3.63 -28.50 2.69
CA ASP A 258 -4.13 -27.14 2.51
C ASP A 258 -5.51 -27.12 1.83
N LEU A 259 -5.79 -28.05 0.91
CA LEU A 259 -7.12 -28.19 0.30
C LEU A 259 -8.19 -28.53 1.34
N ARG A 260 -7.90 -29.46 2.27
CA ARG A 260 -8.80 -29.81 3.38
C ARG A 260 -9.05 -28.61 4.28
N LEU A 261 -8.00 -27.89 4.65
CA LEU A 261 -8.12 -26.66 5.46
C LEU A 261 -8.96 -25.60 4.77
N LEU A 262 -8.76 -25.39 3.46
CA LEU A 262 -9.56 -24.46 2.67
C LEU A 262 -11.03 -24.84 2.64
N ARG A 263 -11.34 -26.15 2.50
CA ARG A 263 -12.72 -26.65 2.52
C ARG A 263 -13.40 -26.34 3.85
N THR A 264 -12.74 -26.64 4.98
CA THR A 264 -13.26 -26.36 6.33
C THR A 264 -13.47 -24.85 6.53
N SER A 265 -12.48 -24.01 6.17
CA SER A 265 -12.58 -22.56 6.29
C SER A 265 -13.75 -21.97 5.49
N ILE A 266 -13.97 -22.44 4.24
CA ILE A 266 -15.07 -21.96 3.40
C ILE A 266 -16.42 -22.38 4.00
N GLN A 267 -16.53 -23.60 4.56
CA GLN A 267 -17.75 -24.06 5.23
C GLN A 267 -18.07 -23.25 6.47
N GLU A 268 -17.05 -22.94 7.30
CA GLU A 268 -17.21 -22.12 8.50
C GLU A 268 -17.56 -20.66 8.24
N GLU A 269 -17.09 -20.12 7.11
CA GLU A 269 -17.39 -18.75 6.70
C GLU A 269 -18.73 -18.61 5.99
N SER A 270 -19.30 -19.72 5.49
CA SER A 270 -20.58 -19.74 4.80
C SER A 270 -21.69 -19.25 5.75
N GLY A 271 -22.22 -18.06 5.47
CA GLY A 271 -23.28 -17.44 6.27
C GLY A 271 -22.81 -16.40 7.31
N LYS A 272 -21.51 -16.17 7.50
CA LYS A 272 -21.00 -15.23 8.51
C LYS A 272 -20.65 -13.83 7.99
N HIS A 273 -20.84 -13.55 6.69
CA HIS A 273 -20.55 -12.22 6.16
C HIS A 273 -21.67 -11.24 6.51
N ALA A 274 -21.38 -10.33 7.43
CA ALA A 274 -22.29 -9.27 7.77
C ALA A 274 -22.26 -8.16 6.71
N SER A 275 -23.43 -7.62 6.40
CA SER A 275 -23.55 -6.51 5.44
C SER A 275 -23.02 -5.20 6.06
N ILE A 276 -22.65 -4.23 5.23
CA ILE A 276 -22.24 -2.89 5.67
C ILE A 276 -23.31 -2.26 6.58
N LYS A 277 -24.61 -2.45 6.28
CA LYS A 277 -25.71 -1.97 7.13
C LYS A 277 -25.62 -2.55 8.55
N GLN A 278 -25.33 -3.85 8.67
CA GLN A 278 -25.15 -4.49 9.98
C GLN A 278 -23.88 -4.02 10.69
N ALA A 279 -22.80 -3.78 9.95
CA ALA A 279 -21.57 -3.22 10.52
C ALA A 279 -21.80 -1.84 11.15
N VAL A 280 -22.49 -0.94 10.45
CA VAL A 280 -22.73 0.44 10.89
C VAL A 280 -23.81 0.53 12.00
N SER A 281 -24.69 -0.49 12.13
CA SER A 281 -25.71 -0.52 13.18
C SER A 281 -25.14 -0.72 14.60
N HIS A 282 -23.91 -1.23 14.72
CA HIS A 282 -23.22 -1.39 16.01
C HIS A 282 -22.30 -0.20 16.28
N PRO A 283 -22.50 0.61 17.34
CA PRO A 283 -21.70 1.81 17.62
C PRO A 283 -20.20 1.53 17.69
N TRP A 284 -19.79 0.42 18.31
CA TRP A 284 -18.38 0.05 18.42
C TRP A 284 -17.74 -0.32 17.06
N VAL A 285 -18.48 -0.97 16.15
CA VAL A 285 -18.00 -1.29 14.80
C VAL A 285 -17.84 -0.02 13.97
N LEU A 286 -18.78 0.91 14.10
CA LEU A 286 -18.70 2.24 13.48
C LEU A 286 -17.43 2.99 13.94
N GLN A 287 -17.07 2.91 15.24
CA GLN A 287 -15.87 3.55 15.76
C GLN A 287 -14.59 2.90 15.24
N ILE A 288 -14.56 1.57 15.06
CA ILE A 288 -13.44 0.88 14.40
C ILE A 288 -13.34 1.35 12.94
N LEU A 289 -14.46 1.40 12.21
CA LEU A 289 -14.50 1.85 10.83
C LEU A 289 -13.99 3.29 10.69
N ILE A 290 -14.46 4.21 11.54
CA ILE A 290 -13.97 5.59 11.58
C ILE A 290 -12.46 5.61 11.85
N THR A 291 -11.98 4.80 12.78
CA THR A 291 -10.54 4.73 13.10
C THR A 291 -9.74 4.25 11.89
N GLY A 292 -10.19 3.19 11.20
CA GLY A 292 -9.54 2.71 9.98
C GLY A 292 -9.55 3.73 8.84
N CYS A 293 -10.68 4.38 8.59
CA CYS A 293 -10.78 5.46 7.60
C CYS A 293 -9.81 6.61 7.93
N MET A 294 -9.78 7.03 9.19
CA MET A 294 -8.90 8.11 9.63
C MET A 294 -7.41 7.73 9.56
N LEU A 295 -7.04 6.47 9.77
CA LEU A 295 -5.66 6.00 9.53
C LEU A 295 -5.26 6.20 8.07
N GLY A 296 -6.13 5.88 7.12
CA GLY A 296 -5.89 6.17 5.71
C GLY A 296 -5.75 7.67 5.42
N VAL A 297 -6.62 8.49 6.02
CA VAL A 297 -6.57 9.96 5.88
C VAL A 297 -5.27 10.52 6.49
N THR A 298 -4.89 10.10 7.69
CA THR A 298 -3.66 10.59 8.36
C THR A 298 -2.41 10.26 7.55
N GLN A 299 -2.33 9.07 6.95
CA GLN A 299 -1.22 8.69 6.07
C GLN A 299 -1.08 9.65 4.88
N GLN A 300 -2.18 10.05 4.25
CA GLN A 300 -2.15 10.92 3.08
C GLN A 300 -1.89 12.39 3.46
N PHE A 301 -2.52 12.88 4.52
CA PHE A 301 -2.32 14.23 5.01
C PHE A 301 -0.94 14.44 5.68
N ALA A 302 -0.16 13.39 5.89
CA ALA A 302 1.27 13.51 6.17
C ALA A 302 2.07 14.09 5.00
N GLY A 303 1.52 14.15 3.77
CA GLY A 303 2.12 14.85 2.64
C GLY A 303 3.06 14.01 1.77
N ILE A 304 3.16 12.71 1.98
CA ILE A 304 4.09 11.85 1.23
C ILE A 304 3.85 11.91 -0.29
N ASN A 305 2.58 11.85 -0.71
CA ASN A 305 2.25 11.84 -2.13
C ASN A 305 2.42 13.23 -2.78
N ALA A 306 2.36 14.33 -2.03
CA ALA A 306 2.78 15.63 -2.52
C ALA A 306 4.26 15.60 -2.93
N ILE A 307 5.14 15.03 -2.10
CA ILE A 307 6.56 14.91 -2.43
C ILE A 307 6.79 13.92 -3.58
N MET A 308 6.10 12.77 -3.59
CA MET A 308 6.28 11.77 -4.64
C MET A 308 5.79 12.22 -6.02
N TYR A 309 4.74 13.05 -6.09
CA TYR A 309 4.17 13.50 -7.36
C TYR A 309 4.76 14.84 -7.85
N TYR A 310 5.20 15.69 -6.92
CA TYR A 310 5.67 17.04 -7.23
C TYR A 310 7.11 17.30 -6.77
N GLY A 311 7.89 16.23 -6.50
CA GLY A 311 9.25 16.33 -5.96
C GLY A 311 10.20 17.15 -6.81
N THR A 312 10.12 17.08 -8.15
CA THR A 312 10.91 17.92 -9.06
C THR A 312 10.63 19.40 -8.81
N GLN A 313 9.36 19.78 -8.75
CA GLN A 313 8.96 21.17 -8.52
C GLN A 313 9.29 21.64 -7.10
N ILE A 314 9.18 20.77 -6.11
CA ILE A 314 9.59 21.07 -4.72
C ILE A 314 11.09 21.37 -4.66
N LEU A 315 11.91 20.60 -5.35
CA LEU A 315 13.36 20.82 -5.38
C LEU A 315 13.72 22.08 -6.19
N GLN A 316 13.03 22.36 -7.30
CA GLN A 316 13.21 23.59 -8.06
C GLN A 316 12.85 24.83 -7.24
N ASP A 317 11.73 24.85 -6.55
CA ASP A 317 11.33 25.94 -5.65
C ASP A 317 12.32 26.12 -4.48
N SER A 318 13.01 25.04 -4.13
CA SER A 318 14.08 25.11 -3.11
C SER A 318 15.40 25.66 -3.67
N GLY A 319 15.50 25.95 -4.98
CA GLY A 319 16.67 26.55 -5.62
C GLY A 319 17.52 25.59 -6.46
N PHE A 320 17.10 24.35 -6.67
CA PHE A 320 17.80 23.41 -7.58
C PHE A 320 17.42 23.70 -9.06
N GLY A 321 18.39 23.58 -9.95
CA GLY A 321 18.09 23.55 -11.38
C GLY A 321 17.32 22.27 -11.77
N GLN A 322 16.61 22.28 -12.90
CA GLN A 322 15.77 21.18 -13.37
C GLN A 322 16.50 19.83 -13.38
N GLN A 323 17.71 19.76 -13.92
CA GLN A 323 18.48 18.53 -13.99
C GLN A 323 18.85 17.99 -12.60
N ALA A 324 19.28 18.87 -11.69
CA ALA A 324 19.59 18.50 -10.32
C ALA A 324 18.34 18.02 -9.56
N ALA A 325 17.18 18.64 -9.80
CA ALA A 325 15.92 18.23 -9.22
C ALA A 325 15.48 16.83 -9.70
N LEU A 326 15.62 16.52 -10.99
CA LEU A 326 15.34 15.19 -11.55
C LEU A 326 16.25 14.12 -10.94
N ILE A 327 17.56 14.39 -10.82
CA ILE A 327 18.51 13.47 -10.18
C ILE A 327 18.19 13.32 -8.69
N GLY A 328 17.83 14.39 -7.99
CA GLY A 328 17.41 14.37 -6.59
C GLY A 328 16.22 13.41 -6.36
N ASN A 329 15.25 13.35 -7.28
CA ASN A 329 14.16 12.40 -7.22
C ASN A 329 14.61 10.93 -7.36
N VAL A 330 15.66 10.65 -8.12
CA VAL A 330 16.22 9.29 -8.18
C VAL A 330 16.75 8.89 -6.79
N VAL A 331 17.45 9.81 -6.11
CA VAL A 331 17.94 9.56 -4.74
C VAL A 331 16.77 9.36 -3.78
N ILE A 332 15.68 10.16 -3.89
CA ILE A 332 14.41 9.96 -3.17
C ILE A 332 13.90 8.53 -3.38
N GLY A 333 13.89 8.05 -4.61
CA GLY A 333 13.46 6.68 -4.93
C GLY A 333 14.36 5.61 -4.28
N VAL A 334 15.68 5.79 -4.29
CA VAL A 334 16.62 4.88 -3.63
C VAL A 334 16.40 4.87 -2.11
N VAL A 335 16.29 6.04 -1.49
CA VAL A 335 15.99 6.17 -0.06
C VAL A 335 14.67 5.48 0.29
N SER A 336 13.63 5.65 -0.55
CA SER A 336 12.33 4.97 -0.37
C SER A 336 12.47 3.44 -0.39
N CYS A 337 13.26 2.87 -1.31
CA CYS A 337 13.47 1.43 -1.39
C CYS A 337 14.19 0.89 -0.15
N VAL A 338 15.24 1.57 0.30
CA VAL A 338 15.99 1.19 1.52
C VAL A 338 15.10 1.29 2.75
N ALA A 339 14.34 2.38 2.86
CA ALA A 339 13.41 2.61 3.97
C ALA A 339 12.27 1.57 4.01
N ALA A 340 11.68 1.24 2.86
CA ALA A 340 10.65 0.20 2.78
C ALA A 340 11.19 -1.16 3.24
N ALA A 341 12.40 -1.53 2.82
CA ALA A 341 13.05 -2.76 3.28
C ALA A 341 13.32 -2.74 4.80
N ALA A 342 13.77 -1.61 5.36
CA ALA A 342 13.96 -1.43 6.80
C ALA A 342 12.64 -1.51 7.58
N GLY A 343 11.57 -0.94 7.03
CA GLY A 343 10.22 -0.93 7.62
C GLY A 343 9.68 -2.34 7.86
N LEU A 344 9.88 -3.25 6.91
CA LEU A 344 9.44 -4.65 7.01
C LEU A 344 9.98 -5.35 8.26
N VAL A 345 11.22 -5.05 8.64
CA VAL A 345 11.87 -5.62 9.84
C VAL A 345 11.40 -4.90 11.11
N SER A 346 11.13 -3.61 11.02
CA SER A 346 10.80 -2.76 12.16
C SER A 346 9.38 -2.96 12.68
N VAL A 347 8.42 -3.20 11.79
CA VAL A 347 6.98 -3.36 12.14
C VAL A 347 6.75 -4.47 13.14
N ASP A 348 7.43 -5.61 12.98
CA ASP A 348 7.27 -6.75 13.89
C ASP A 348 8.05 -6.61 15.20
N ARG A 349 9.08 -5.73 15.22
CA ARG A 349 9.92 -5.54 16.41
C ARG A 349 9.42 -4.47 17.36
N LEU A 350 8.98 -3.32 16.85
CA LEU A 350 8.69 -2.12 17.66
C LEU A 350 7.22 -1.93 18.00
N GLY A 351 6.30 -2.58 17.28
CA GLY A 351 4.86 -2.43 17.46
C GLY A 351 4.26 -1.35 16.57
N ARG A 352 2.96 -1.51 16.26
CA ARG A 352 2.29 -0.71 15.23
C ARG A 352 2.03 0.72 15.71
N LYS A 353 1.46 0.88 16.90
CA LYS A 353 1.18 2.21 17.48
C LYS A 353 2.44 3.02 17.71
N THR A 354 3.48 2.38 18.24
CA THR A 354 4.76 3.04 18.52
C THR A 354 5.40 3.57 17.23
N LEU A 355 5.42 2.77 16.16
CA LEU A 355 5.96 3.18 14.87
C LEU A 355 5.14 4.28 14.21
N GLU A 356 3.81 4.19 14.26
CA GLU A 356 2.91 5.18 13.69
C GLU A 356 3.09 6.54 14.39
N CYS A 357 3.03 6.56 15.73
CA CYS A 357 3.23 7.78 16.50
C CYS A 357 4.65 8.38 16.31
N GLY A 358 5.70 7.55 16.45
CA GLY A 358 7.08 8.00 16.27
C GLY A 358 7.34 8.53 14.87
N GLY A 359 6.83 7.84 13.85
CA GLY A 359 6.91 8.26 12.45
C GLY A 359 6.25 9.61 12.22
N LEU A 360 4.99 9.78 12.64
CA LEU A 360 4.25 11.04 12.47
C LEU A 360 4.93 12.21 13.20
N ALA A 361 5.47 11.98 14.39
CA ALA A 361 6.17 13.03 15.15
C ALA A 361 7.44 13.51 14.42
N ILE A 362 8.26 12.58 13.92
CA ILE A 362 9.48 12.92 13.17
C ILE A 362 9.11 13.57 11.82
N CYS A 363 8.10 13.05 11.13
CA CYS A 363 7.59 13.65 9.89
C CYS A 363 7.11 15.09 10.12
N ALA A 364 6.36 15.35 11.20
CA ALA A 364 5.94 16.70 11.56
C ALA A 364 7.13 17.63 11.79
N ALA A 365 8.16 17.17 12.52
CA ALA A 365 9.37 17.95 12.75
C ALA A 365 10.13 18.25 11.45
N CYS A 366 10.25 17.26 10.55
CA CYS A 366 10.89 17.46 9.24
C CYS A 366 10.14 18.48 8.38
N LEU A 367 8.81 18.34 8.27
CA LEU A 367 7.98 19.25 7.46
C LEU A 367 7.96 20.67 8.05
N LEU A 368 7.95 20.81 9.39
CA LEU A 368 8.08 22.09 10.06
C LEU A 368 9.44 22.73 9.77
N ALA A 369 10.53 21.94 9.82
CA ALA A 369 11.86 22.45 9.51
C ALA A 369 11.96 22.92 8.04
N VAL A 370 11.42 22.16 7.07
CA VAL A 370 11.35 22.57 5.68
C VAL A 370 10.55 23.87 5.53
N ALA A 371 9.39 23.96 6.20
CA ALA A 371 8.56 25.17 6.18
C ALA A 371 9.31 26.40 6.68
N LEU A 372 9.95 26.30 7.86
CA LEU A 372 10.68 27.41 8.47
C LEU A 372 11.90 27.85 7.63
N ILE A 373 12.68 26.89 7.12
CA ILE A 373 13.83 27.20 6.26
C ILE A 373 13.35 27.89 4.98
N SER A 374 12.29 27.38 4.36
CA SER A 374 11.72 27.95 3.12
C SER A 374 11.21 29.38 3.33
N MET A 375 10.57 29.66 4.49
CA MET A 375 9.99 30.98 4.80
C MET A 375 11.02 31.99 5.28
N LEU A 376 11.99 31.55 6.10
CA LEU A 376 12.90 32.46 6.81
C LEU A 376 14.28 32.55 6.16
N CYS A 377 14.72 31.49 5.48
CA CYS A 377 16.09 31.34 4.97
C CYS A 377 16.15 30.98 3.49
N GLY A 378 15.05 31.12 2.72
CA GLY A 378 14.96 30.64 1.33
C GLY A 378 16.02 31.25 0.37
N GLY A 379 16.58 32.44 0.69
CA GLY A 379 17.66 33.06 -0.08
C GLY A 379 19.08 32.63 0.33
N ALA A 380 19.24 31.82 1.37
CA ALA A 380 20.55 31.40 1.85
C ALA A 380 21.14 30.26 1.00
N ALA A 381 22.41 30.35 0.62
CA ALA A 381 23.07 29.35 -0.23
C ALA A 381 23.06 27.91 0.33
N TRP A 382 22.92 27.73 1.64
CA TRP A 382 22.85 26.43 2.29
C TRP A 382 21.42 25.84 2.31
N ALA A 383 20.38 26.66 2.14
CA ALA A 383 18.97 26.26 2.31
C ALA A 383 18.56 25.12 1.38
N PRO A 384 18.86 25.12 0.05
CA PRO A 384 18.46 24.04 -0.85
C PRO A 384 18.96 22.68 -0.41
N MET A 385 20.26 22.57 -0.09
CA MET A 385 20.87 21.30 0.31
C MET A 385 20.31 20.81 1.67
N THR A 386 20.05 21.70 2.60
CA THR A 386 19.46 21.35 3.90
C THR A 386 18.04 20.87 3.75
N ILE A 387 17.22 21.52 2.91
CA ILE A 387 15.86 21.05 2.59
C ILE A 387 15.91 19.66 1.98
N LEU A 388 16.79 19.40 1.02
CA LEU A 388 16.95 18.10 0.39
C LEU A 388 17.28 16.99 1.41
N VAL A 389 18.21 17.25 2.32
CA VAL A 389 18.58 16.28 3.37
C VAL A 389 17.40 16.01 4.31
N ILE A 390 16.66 17.04 4.70
CA ILE A 390 15.47 16.88 5.56
C ILE A 390 14.38 16.09 4.83
N VAL A 391 14.18 16.31 3.53
CA VAL A 391 13.25 15.54 2.70
C VAL A 391 13.67 14.08 2.63
N PHE A 392 14.96 13.76 2.52
CA PHE A 392 15.45 12.37 2.57
C PHE A 392 15.17 11.72 3.92
N ILE A 393 15.39 12.42 5.04
CA ILE A 393 15.06 11.94 6.39
C ILE A 393 13.56 11.70 6.51
N TYR A 394 12.74 12.67 6.07
CA TYR A 394 11.28 12.55 6.06
C TYR A 394 10.81 11.30 5.31
N ILE A 395 11.30 11.10 4.07
CA ILE A 395 10.92 9.96 3.24
C ILE A 395 11.36 8.65 3.87
N PHE A 396 12.59 8.59 4.39
CA PHE A 396 13.10 7.41 5.08
C PHE A 396 12.21 7.03 6.25
N VAL A 397 11.92 8.00 7.13
CA VAL A 397 11.09 7.76 8.32
C VAL A 397 9.67 7.38 7.91
N PHE A 398 9.05 8.12 6.98
CA PHE A 398 7.69 7.83 6.54
C PHE A 398 7.58 6.42 5.95
N GLN A 399 8.45 6.04 5.02
CA GLN A 399 8.41 4.73 4.35
C GLN A 399 8.76 3.57 5.29
N ALA A 400 9.63 3.79 6.28
CA ALA A 400 9.98 2.77 7.27
C ALA A 400 8.92 2.60 8.39
N THR A 401 8.01 3.57 8.57
CA THR A 401 7.03 3.58 9.67
C THR A 401 5.61 3.72 9.15
N VAL A 402 5.09 4.94 9.04
CA VAL A 402 3.69 5.26 8.68
C VAL A 402 3.26 4.56 7.38
N GLY A 403 4.12 4.58 6.36
CA GLY A 403 3.84 3.99 5.06
C GLY A 403 3.56 2.49 5.10
N GLN A 404 4.23 1.74 5.97
CA GLN A 404 4.04 0.29 6.12
C GLN A 404 2.95 -0.04 7.14
N VAL A 405 2.97 0.66 8.29
CA VAL A 405 2.10 0.37 9.43
C VAL A 405 0.63 0.57 9.09
N THR A 406 0.26 1.62 8.36
CA THR A 406 -1.13 1.86 7.98
C THR A 406 -1.75 0.71 7.20
N TRP A 407 -1.00 0.07 6.28
CA TRP A 407 -1.49 -1.08 5.52
C TRP A 407 -1.68 -2.32 6.40
N VAL A 408 -0.76 -2.54 7.35
CA VAL A 408 -0.84 -3.64 8.32
C VAL A 408 -2.04 -3.42 9.24
N LEU A 409 -2.22 -2.21 9.79
CA LEU A 409 -3.34 -1.87 10.65
C LEU A 409 -4.69 -2.04 9.95
N ASN A 410 -4.80 -1.66 8.67
CA ASN A 410 -6.02 -1.87 7.89
C ASN A 410 -6.41 -3.36 7.75
N SER A 411 -5.46 -4.28 7.91
CA SER A 411 -5.74 -5.72 7.91
C SER A 411 -5.99 -6.29 9.31
N GLU A 412 -5.47 -5.66 10.36
CA GLU A 412 -5.50 -6.16 11.73
C GLU A 412 -6.62 -5.55 12.59
N ILE A 413 -7.14 -4.35 12.25
CA ILE A 413 -8.06 -3.62 13.13
C ILE A 413 -9.50 -4.12 13.03
N PHE A 414 -9.91 -4.68 11.89
CA PHE A 414 -11.31 -5.04 11.65
C PHE A 414 -11.63 -6.47 12.08
N PRO A 415 -12.74 -6.68 12.83
CA PRO A 415 -13.22 -8.02 13.18
C PRO A 415 -13.49 -8.86 11.92
N PRO A 416 -13.19 -10.18 11.95
CA PRO A 416 -13.26 -11.04 10.76
C PRO A 416 -14.59 -10.97 9.99
N GLN A 417 -15.72 -10.91 10.70
CA GLN A 417 -17.06 -10.86 10.14
C GLN A 417 -17.38 -9.59 9.34
N TYR A 418 -16.71 -8.45 9.65
CA TYR A 418 -16.89 -7.14 9.02
C TYR A 418 -15.69 -6.73 8.16
N SER A 419 -14.60 -7.48 8.20
CA SER A 419 -13.29 -7.09 7.67
C SER A 419 -13.35 -6.70 6.20
N ALA A 420 -13.97 -7.51 5.33
CA ALA A 420 -14.02 -7.25 3.90
C ALA A 420 -14.69 -5.90 3.55
N ALA A 421 -15.82 -5.60 4.20
CA ALA A 421 -16.57 -4.37 3.96
C ALA A 421 -15.85 -3.14 4.54
N CYS A 422 -15.34 -3.26 5.78
CA CYS A 422 -14.69 -2.16 6.48
C CYS A 422 -13.33 -1.80 5.84
N THR A 423 -12.54 -2.79 5.44
CA THR A 423 -11.27 -2.57 4.72
C THR A 423 -11.50 -1.84 3.40
N GLY A 424 -12.53 -2.24 2.62
CA GLY A 424 -12.85 -1.57 1.36
C GLY A 424 -13.15 -0.07 1.55
N ILE A 425 -13.96 0.29 2.56
CA ILE A 425 -14.29 1.68 2.89
C ILE A 425 -13.06 2.44 3.40
N SER A 426 -12.24 1.82 4.25
CA SER A 426 -11.02 2.43 4.75
C SER A 426 -10.03 2.74 3.63
N VAL A 427 -9.81 1.81 2.71
CA VAL A 427 -8.93 2.01 1.55
C VAL A 427 -9.51 3.05 0.59
N PHE A 428 -10.84 3.09 0.40
CA PHE A 428 -11.49 4.18 -0.34
C PHE A 428 -11.18 5.55 0.29
N SER A 429 -11.31 5.67 1.61
CA SER A 429 -11.02 6.92 2.33
C SER A 429 -9.56 7.35 2.18
N LEU A 430 -8.62 6.39 2.17
CA LEU A 430 -7.21 6.62 1.91
C LEU A 430 -6.99 7.23 0.51
N TRP A 431 -7.57 6.62 -0.53
CA TRP A 431 -7.43 7.10 -1.90
C TRP A 431 -8.17 8.42 -2.14
N ALA A 432 -9.33 8.63 -1.50
CA ALA A 432 -10.06 9.90 -1.54
C ALA A 432 -9.24 11.04 -0.89
N ALA A 433 -8.58 10.76 0.23
CA ALA A 433 -7.65 11.72 0.85
C ALA A 433 -6.44 11.99 -0.05
N ASN A 434 -5.90 10.96 -0.72
CA ASN A 434 -4.83 11.13 -1.70
C ASN A 434 -5.28 12.01 -2.89
N PHE A 435 -6.51 11.83 -3.37
CA PHE A 435 -7.09 12.70 -4.41
C PHE A 435 -7.09 14.16 -3.97
N VAL A 436 -7.56 14.43 -2.76
CA VAL A 436 -7.59 15.80 -2.20
C VAL A 436 -6.17 16.38 -2.13
N VAL A 437 -5.21 15.66 -1.57
CA VAL A 437 -3.81 16.10 -1.46
C VAL A 437 -3.22 16.37 -2.85
N SER A 438 -3.41 15.45 -3.80
CA SER A 438 -2.87 15.57 -5.15
C SER A 438 -3.43 16.76 -5.93
N LEU A 439 -4.73 17.02 -5.77
CA LEU A 439 -5.42 18.13 -6.43
C LEU A 439 -5.04 19.47 -5.81
N VAL A 440 -5.01 19.53 -4.49
CA VAL A 440 -4.91 20.80 -3.75
C VAL A 440 -3.46 21.27 -3.60
N PHE A 441 -2.48 20.35 -3.59
CA PHE A 441 -1.07 20.71 -3.37
C PHE A 441 -0.53 21.77 -4.36
N PRO A 442 -0.65 21.62 -5.70
CA PRO A 442 -0.14 22.64 -6.62
C PRO A 442 -0.87 23.98 -6.49
N LEU A 443 -2.16 23.98 -6.18
CA LEU A 443 -2.93 25.19 -5.92
C LEU A 443 -2.46 25.93 -4.66
N MET A 444 -2.21 25.18 -3.57
CA MET A 444 -1.65 25.74 -2.34
C MET A 444 -0.24 26.30 -2.57
N ARG A 445 0.61 25.55 -3.28
CA ARG A 445 1.96 25.97 -3.62
C ARG A 445 1.95 27.30 -4.38
N GLU A 446 1.05 27.47 -5.34
CA GLU A 446 0.89 28.70 -6.12
C GLU A 446 0.32 29.86 -5.28
N ALA A 447 -0.73 29.58 -4.47
CA ALA A 447 -1.45 30.63 -3.74
C ALA A 447 -0.72 31.15 -2.50
N ILE A 448 -0.08 30.27 -1.73
CA ILE A 448 0.52 30.60 -0.40
C ILE A 448 2.02 30.28 -0.32
N GLY A 449 2.60 29.71 -1.38
CA GLY A 449 4.00 29.34 -1.45
C GLY A 449 4.33 28.02 -0.73
N MET A 450 5.54 27.53 -0.99
CA MET A 450 6.03 26.24 -0.52
C MET A 450 6.08 26.15 1.01
N GLY A 451 6.62 27.16 1.69
CA GLY A 451 6.80 27.16 3.14
C GLY A 451 5.48 27.05 3.89
N ALA A 452 4.46 27.87 3.54
CA ALA A 452 3.13 27.81 4.16
C ALA A 452 2.42 26.48 3.87
N THR A 453 2.60 25.93 2.66
CA THR A 453 2.06 24.62 2.29
C THR A 453 2.62 23.51 3.18
N PHE A 454 3.94 23.46 3.40
CA PHE A 454 4.54 22.49 4.30
C PHE A 454 4.20 22.69 5.77
N LEU A 455 3.96 23.95 6.20
CA LEU A 455 3.48 24.23 7.55
C LEU A 455 2.08 23.62 7.79
N ILE A 456 1.19 23.65 6.81
CA ILE A 456 -0.12 22.99 6.87
C ILE A 456 0.06 21.48 7.00
N PHE A 457 0.90 20.85 6.18
CA PHE A 457 1.18 19.41 6.29
C PHE A 457 1.82 19.03 7.64
N ALA A 458 2.72 19.86 8.18
CA ALA A 458 3.27 19.66 9.51
C ALA A 458 2.18 19.67 10.58
N THR A 459 1.24 20.63 10.50
CA THR A 459 0.08 20.71 11.40
C THR A 459 -0.82 19.48 11.27
N CYS A 460 -1.07 19.01 10.05
CA CYS A 460 -1.80 17.78 9.80
C CYS A 460 -1.10 16.56 10.42
N CYS A 461 0.24 16.48 10.35
CA CYS A 461 1.00 15.39 11.00
C CYS A 461 0.84 15.43 12.53
N VAL A 462 0.86 16.62 13.14
CA VAL A 462 0.64 16.77 14.60
C VAL A 462 -0.78 16.33 14.96
N ALA A 463 -1.79 16.77 14.22
CA ALA A 463 -3.17 16.34 14.42
C ALA A 463 -3.34 14.83 14.27
N SER A 464 -2.67 14.24 13.27
CA SER A 464 -2.63 12.79 13.03
C SER A 464 -1.95 12.05 14.18
N PHE A 465 -0.83 12.54 14.67
CA PHE A 465 -0.14 12.00 15.85
C PHE A 465 -1.06 11.96 17.07
N LEU A 466 -1.76 13.06 17.37
CA LEU A 466 -2.69 13.15 18.50
C LEU A 466 -3.87 12.17 18.32
N PHE A 467 -4.40 12.09 17.12
CA PHE A 467 -5.48 11.13 16.79
C PHE A 467 -5.02 9.69 17.05
N VAL A 468 -3.89 9.27 16.49
CA VAL A 468 -3.35 7.91 16.64
C VAL A 468 -3.06 7.61 18.12
N MET A 469 -2.45 8.55 18.84
CA MET A 469 -2.14 8.39 20.27
C MET A 469 -3.38 8.10 21.11
N VAL A 470 -4.50 8.78 20.82
CA VAL A 470 -5.75 8.67 21.59
C VAL A 470 -6.62 7.48 21.16
N ARG A 471 -6.70 7.21 19.87
CA ARG A 471 -7.69 6.28 19.30
C ARG A 471 -7.17 4.88 18.99
N LEU A 472 -5.89 4.74 18.64
CA LEU A 472 -5.32 3.48 18.21
C LEU A 472 -4.85 2.66 19.42
N PRO A 473 -5.33 1.39 19.60
CA PRO A 473 -4.68 0.43 20.49
C PRO A 473 -3.38 -0.11 19.91
N GLU A 474 -2.48 -0.66 20.72
CA GLU A 474 -1.36 -1.44 20.19
C GLU A 474 -1.89 -2.83 19.74
N THR A 475 -1.58 -3.19 18.49
CA THR A 475 -2.07 -4.45 17.91
C THR A 475 -1.02 -5.56 17.89
N LYS A 476 0.24 -5.25 18.20
CA LYS A 476 1.34 -6.22 18.17
C LYS A 476 1.09 -7.39 19.12
N GLY A 477 0.97 -8.60 18.54
CA GLY A 477 0.79 -9.84 19.32
C GLY A 477 -0.56 -9.94 20.03
N VAL A 478 -1.52 -9.08 19.70
CA VAL A 478 -2.87 -9.08 20.27
C VAL A 478 -3.79 -9.83 19.31
N PRO A 479 -4.56 -10.84 19.77
CA PRO A 479 -5.59 -11.50 18.97
C PRO A 479 -6.66 -10.49 18.50
N LEU A 480 -7.21 -10.69 17.30
CA LEU A 480 -8.21 -9.79 16.71
C LEU A 480 -9.46 -9.60 17.61
N GLU A 481 -9.83 -10.65 18.35
CA GLU A 481 -10.95 -10.62 19.28
C GLU A 481 -10.71 -9.61 20.41
N ARG A 482 -9.49 -9.54 20.95
CA ARG A 482 -9.14 -8.57 22.01
C ARG A 482 -9.06 -7.14 21.50
N ILE A 483 -8.76 -6.94 20.22
CA ILE A 483 -8.83 -5.60 19.59
C ILE A 483 -10.29 -5.15 19.54
N ALA A 484 -11.22 -6.05 19.19
CA ALA A 484 -12.64 -5.77 19.24
C ALA A 484 -13.12 -5.44 20.66
N ASP A 485 -12.67 -6.18 21.69
CA ASP A 485 -12.99 -5.94 23.10
C ASP A 485 -12.57 -4.54 23.57
N PHE A 486 -11.43 -4.04 23.10
CA PHE A 486 -10.99 -2.66 23.40
C PHE A 486 -12.02 -1.63 22.93
N PHE A 487 -12.57 -1.80 21.73
CA PHE A 487 -13.57 -0.88 21.20
C PHE A 487 -14.95 -1.11 21.84
N ILE A 488 -15.31 -2.35 22.13
CA ILE A 488 -16.56 -2.69 22.84
C ILE A 488 -16.55 -2.09 24.25
N SER A 489 -15.45 -2.22 24.99
CA SER A 489 -15.34 -1.66 26.36
C SER A 489 -15.41 -0.14 26.39
N ARG A 490 -14.96 0.52 25.33
CA ARG A 490 -14.89 1.99 25.24
C ARG A 490 -16.13 2.61 24.59
N TYR A 491 -16.77 1.91 23.66
CA TYR A 491 -17.83 2.43 22.79
C TYR A 491 -19.03 1.47 22.66
N GLY A 492 -19.01 0.31 23.32
CA GLY A 492 -20.16 -0.59 23.39
C GLY A 492 -21.32 0.07 24.13
N GLU A 493 -22.53 -0.37 23.85
CA GLU A 493 -23.72 0.12 24.54
C GLU A 493 -23.58 -0.16 26.04
N ARG A 494 -23.79 0.90 26.85
CA ARG A 494 -24.05 0.80 28.28
C ARG A 494 -25.47 0.35 28.51
#